data_e990e4db260e9cd9f91020e9afdf0f6e
#
_entry.id   e990e4db260e9cd9f91020e9afdf0f6e
#
_cell.length_a   1.000
_cell.length_b   1.000
_cell.length_c   1.000
_cell.angle_alpha   90.00
_cell.angle_beta   90.00
_cell.angle_gamma   90.00
#
_symmetry.space_group_name_H-M   'P 1'
#
loop_
_entity.id
_entity.type
_entity.pdbx_description
1 polymer ?
#
loop_
_entity_poly.entity_id
_entity_poly.type
_entity_poly.pdbx_seq_one_letter_code
_entity_poly.pdbx_strand_id
1 'polypeptide(L)'
;LEDDVYLAVTSIGPTLELLEEWARGRDVSVELDESLHMITVQGPNSVTFLDTHTATDLNSLRYCHQIKTKLFGQERIISRTGYSGERGYEIFVPGEDAVALWQELMENGGPHGLMPIFFSGLEMVHIESGLMAYGAEATEENTPWEVDFGWAISRSKIDFRGREALFALEGKEKVKLRGLVAEHFAELQIDGEKVGFVTTPAYSKRMEQSQALIHIAPSAAGPGTRVDLKGPTIQ
;
A
#
# COMPACT_ATOMS: atom_id res chain seq x y z
N LEU A 1 18.67 5.06 -4.58
CA LEU A 1 19.34 6.13 -3.82
C LEU A 1 20.51 6.73 -4.59
N GLU A 2 21.28 5.91 -5.21
CA GLU A 2 22.39 6.20 -6.10
C GLU A 2 22.26 5.26 -7.31
N ASP A 3 23.15 5.37 -8.31
CA ASP A 3 23.01 4.58 -9.54
C ASP A 3 22.97 3.07 -9.28
N ASP A 4 23.65 2.60 -8.22
CA ASP A 4 23.78 1.19 -7.86
C ASP A 4 23.14 0.84 -6.51
N VAL A 5 22.50 1.81 -5.82
CA VAL A 5 21.95 1.61 -4.47
C VAL A 5 20.44 1.73 -4.48
N TYR A 6 19.78 0.67 -4.05
CA TYR A 6 18.33 0.57 -3.98
C TYR A 6 17.89 0.41 -2.52
N LEU A 7 16.88 1.13 -2.10
CA LEU A 7 16.18 0.92 -0.83
C LEU A 7 14.89 0.16 -1.09
N ALA A 8 14.81 -1.08 -0.60
CA ALA A 8 13.59 -1.86 -0.62
C ALA A 8 12.86 -1.67 0.72
N VAL A 9 11.66 -1.11 0.67
CA VAL A 9 10.79 -0.96 1.85
C VAL A 9 9.75 -2.06 1.79
N THR A 10 9.72 -2.94 2.79
CA THR A 10 8.83 -4.07 2.84
C THR A 10 8.24 -4.21 4.24
N SER A 11 6.99 -4.61 4.34
CA SER A 11 6.30 -4.71 5.61
C SER A 11 6.14 -6.15 6.10
N ILE A 12 6.03 -7.13 5.20
CA ILE A 12 5.70 -8.52 5.54
C ILE A 12 6.33 -9.46 4.52
N GLY A 13 6.62 -10.70 4.97
CA GLY A 13 7.08 -11.79 4.12
C GLY A 13 8.59 -12.00 4.14
N PRO A 14 9.08 -13.04 3.49
CA PRO A 14 10.48 -13.45 3.49
C PRO A 14 11.32 -12.65 2.48
N THR A 15 11.12 -11.32 2.41
CA THR A 15 11.76 -10.49 1.38
C THR A 15 13.27 -10.47 1.52
N LEU A 16 13.79 -10.38 2.75
CA LEU A 16 15.23 -10.37 3.00
C LEU A 16 15.87 -11.68 2.52
N GLU A 17 15.33 -12.81 2.96
CA GLU A 17 15.81 -14.14 2.61
C GLU A 17 15.77 -14.38 1.09
N LEU A 18 14.72 -13.90 0.44
CA LEU A 18 14.57 -14.00 -1.00
C LEU A 18 15.60 -13.14 -1.75
N LEU A 19 15.86 -11.92 -1.29
CA LEU A 19 16.87 -11.04 -1.86
C LEU A 19 18.27 -11.61 -1.67
N GLU A 20 18.61 -12.13 -0.48
CA GLU A 20 19.86 -12.79 -0.18
C GLU A 20 20.07 -14.05 -1.03
N GLU A 21 19.04 -14.87 -1.20
CA GLU A 21 19.08 -16.04 -2.10
C GLU A 21 19.41 -15.64 -3.52
N TRP A 22 18.77 -14.56 -4.01
CA TRP A 22 18.97 -14.08 -5.37
C TRP A 22 20.28 -13.34 -5.58
N ALA A 23 20.87 -12.76 -4.55
CA ALA A 23 22.19 -12.13 -4.58
C ALA A 23 23.32 -13.17 -4.75
N ARG A 24 23.11 -14.44 -4.37
CA ARG A 24 24.13 -15.46 -4.44
C ARG A 24 24.68 -15.62 -5.87
N GLY A 25 26.01 -15.48 -5.99
CA GLY A 25 26.72 -15.61 -7.27
C GLY A 25 26.56 -14.40 -8.19
N ARG A 26 26.04 -13.29 -7.70
CA ARG A 26 25.97 -12.00 -8.39
C ARG A 26 26.83 -10.96 -7.68
N ASP A 27 27.22 -9.92 -8.38
CA ASP A 27 27.90 -8.75 -7.81
C ASP A 27 26.85 -7.81 -7.17
N VAL A 28 26.23 -8.28 -6.10
CA VAL A 28 25.19 -7.58 -5.33
C VAL A 28 25.33 -7.92 -3.87
N SER A 29 25.30 -6.92 -2.99
CA SER A 29 25.14 -7.09 -1.54
C SER A 29 23.71 -6.73 -1.12
N VAL A 30 23.20 -7.42 -0.11
CA VAL A 30 21.90 -7.14 0.51
C VAL A 30 22.15 -6.92 1.98
N GLU A 31 21.69 -5.81 2.51
CA GLU A 31 21.85 -5.42 3.91
C GLU A 31 20.51 -4.98 4.48
N LEU A 32 20.20 -5.43 5.70
CA LEU A 32 19.06 -4.94 6.46
C LEU A 32 19.48 -3.69 7.24
N ASP A 33 18.84 -2.56 6.94
CA ASP A 33 19.04 -1.32 7.69
C ASP A 33 17.95 -1.16 8.75
N GLU A 34 18.23 -1.57 9.98
CA GLU A 34 17.33 -1.41 11.14
C GLU A 34 17.39 0.00 11.74
N SER A 35 18.34 0.83 11.32
CA SER A 35 18.49 2.19 11.83
C SER A 35 17.57 3.20 11.15
N LEU A 36 17.09 2.86 9.95
CA LEU A 36 16.25 3.75 9.15
C LEU A 36 14.77 3.59 9.52
N HIS A 37 14.14 4.69 9.85
CA HIS A 37 12.71 4.78 10.14
C HIS A 37 11.99 5.57 9.06
N MET A 38 10.67 5.43 8.98
CA MET A 38 9.84 6.15 8.04
C MET A 38 8.68 6.82 8.76
N ILE A 39 8.51 8.13 8.52
CA ILE A 39 7.32 8.87 8.94
C ILE A 39 6.57 9.29 7.69
N THR A 40 5.28 8.98 7.66
CA THR A 40 4.43 9.30 6.51
C THR A 40 3.55 10.52 6.79
N VAL A 41 3.49 11.45 5.82
CA VAL A 41 2.63 12.63 5.83
C VAL A 41 1.72 12.56 4.62
N GLN A 42 0.45 12.28 4.84
CA GLN A 42 -0.52 12.00 3.78
C GLN A 42 -1.67 13.01 3.81
N GLY A 43 -2.32 13.19 2.68
CA GLY A 43 -3.48 14.05 2.51
C GLY A 43 -3.23 15.22 1.55
N PRO A 44 -4.30 15.90 1.09
CA PRO A 44 -4.23 16.93 0.05
C PRO A 44 -3.36 18.13 0.43
N ASN A 45 -3.24 18.45 1.73
CA ASN A 45 -2.43 19.56 2.22
C ASN A 45 -0.96 19.18 2.49
N SER A 46 -0.57 17.92 2.33
CA SER A 46 0.77 17.44 2.65
C SER A 46 1.87 18.20 1.91
N VAL A 47 1.70 18.45 0.62
CA VAL A 47 2.68 19.18 -0.18
C VAL A 47 2.77 20.64 0.26
N THR A 48 1.64 21.33 0.47
CA THR A 48 1.61 22.73 0.89
C THR A 48 2.31 22.94 2.22
N PHE A 49 2.14 21.99 3.13
CA PHE A 49 2.83 22.01 4.42
C PHE A 49 4.33 21.74 4.27
N LEU A 50 4.71 20.63 3.65
CA LEU A 50 6.12 20.23 3.56
C LEU A 50 6.97 21.21 2.75
N ASP A 51 6.45 21.80 1.67
CA ASP A 51 7.14 22.79 0.85
C ASP A 51 7.56 24.04 1.65
N THR A 52 6.88 24.36 2.74
CA THR A 52 7.27 25.48 3.60
C THR A 52 8.51 25.21 4.44
N HIS A 53 8.94 23.96 4.56
CA HIS A 53 10.05 23.51 5.40
C HIS A 53 11.23 22.95 4.61
N THR A 54 11.20 23.04 3.28
CA THR A 54 12.29 22.64 2.39
C THR A 54 12.47 23.67 1.28
N ALA A 55 13.69 23.77 0.74
CA ALA A 55 13.96 24.57 -0.45
C ALA A 55 13.61 23.85 -1.77
N THR A 56 13.23 22.59 -1.69
CA THR A 56 12.91 21.76 -2.85
C THR A 56 11.42 21.85 -3.15
N ASP A 57 11.07 22.08 -4.41
CA ASP A 57 9.68 22.00 -4.88
C ASP A 57 9.21 20.53 -4.90
N LEU A 58 8.62 20.08 -3.77
CA LEU A 58 8.04 18.73 -3.65
C LEU A 58 6.79 18.56 -4.54
N ASN A 59 6.18 19.68 -4.96
CA ASN A 59 5.06 19.62 -5.87
C ASN A 59 5.45 19.06 -7.24
N SER A 60 6.68 19.34 -7.71
CA SER A 60 7.23 18.80 -8.95
C SER A 60 7.68 17.34 -8.88
N LEU A 61 7.86 16.80 -7.66
CA LEU A 61 8.26 15.39 -7.47
C LEU A 61 7.17 14.48 -8.03
N ARG A 62 7.51 13.62 -8.98
CA ARG A 62 6.57 12.67 -9.60
C ARG A 62 6.21 11.52 -8.64
N TYR A 63 5.04 10.95 -8.81
CA TYR A 63 4.61 9.77 -8.06
C TYR A 63 5.62 8.61 -8.23
N CYS A 64 5.88 7.89 -7.13
CA CYS A 64 6.91 6.85 -7.02
C CYS A 64 8.35 7.34 -7.28
N HIS A 65 8.61 8.63 -7.17
CA HIS A 65 9.96 9.18 -7.20
C HIS A 65 10.35 9.69 -5.82
N GLN A 66 11.64 9.76 -5.60
CA GLN A 66 12.26 10.22 -4.36
C GLN A 66 13.26 11.34 -4.63
N ILE A 67 13.58 12.07 -3.58
CA ILE A 67 14.60 13.11 -3.60
C ILE A 67 15.32 13.15 -2.26
N LYS A 68 16.63 13.40 -2.29
CA LYS A 68 17.42 13.73 -1.10
C LYS A 68 17.44 15.24 -0.94
N THR A 69 16.92 15.74 0.16
CA THR A 69 16.80 17.18 0.42
C THR A 69 16.82 17.48 1.91
N LYS A 70 16.93 18.78 2.24
CA LYS A 70 16.78 19.22 3.63
C LYS A 70 15.32 19.50 3.94
N LEU A 71 14.83 18.85 4.99
CA LEU A 71 13.53 19.13 5.62
C LEU A 71 13.79 19.57 7.07
N PHE A 72 13.23 20.68 7.51
CA PHE A 72 13.53 21.29 8.81
C PHE A 72 15.05 21.46 9.06
N GLY A 73 15.81 21.79 7.99
CA GLY A 73 17.25 21.99 8.04
C GLY A 73 18.12 20.71 8.08
N GLN A 74 17.52 19.53 8.19
CA GLN A 74 18.21 18.24 8.24
C GLN A 74 18.06 17.47 6.93
N GLU A 75 19.12 16.78 6.50
CA GLU A 75 19.05 15.94 5.28
C GLU A 75 18.11 14.75 5.48
N ARG A 76 17.21 14.56 4.54
CA ARG A 76 16.22 13.49 4.51
C ARG A 76 16.05 12.95 3.10
N ILE A 77 15.61 11.70 3.01
CA ILE A 77 15.08 11.15 1.76
C ILE A 77 13.57 11.29 1.84
N ILE A 78 12.97 11.91 0.84
CA ILE A 78 11.53 12.10 0.74
C ILE A 78 11.06 11.39 -0.52
N SER A 79 10.13 10.46 -0.37
CA SER A 79 9.48 9.75 -1.47
C SER A 79 8.04 10.23 -1.63
N ARG A 80 7.62 10.45 -2.88
CA ARG A 80 6.20 10.69 -3.17
C ARG A 80 5.47 9.36 -3.32
N THR A 81 5.32 8.70 -2.21
CA THR A 81 4.63 7.42 -2.01
C THR A 81 3.70 7.51 -0.80
N GLY A 82 2.86 6.52 -0.60
CA GLY A 82 1.96 6.44 0.55
C GLY A 82 0.90 5.35 0.39
N TYR A 83 0.19 5.07 1.49
CA TYR A 83 -0.82 4.03 1.58
C TYR A 83 -2.18 4.59 2.02
N SER A 84 -2.57 5.72 1.44
CA SER A 84 -3.80 6.43 1.81
C SER A 84 -4.73 6.73 0.63
N GLY A 85 -4.27 6.50 -0.62
CA GLY A 85 -4.97 6.94 -1.82
C GLY A 85 -4.95 8.44 -2.07
N GLU A 86 -4.48 9.21 -1.11
CA GLU A 86 -4.29 10.66 -1.22
C GLU A 86 -2.85 10.99 -1.62
N ARG A 87 -2.64 12.24 -2.02
CA ARG A 87 -1.28 12.75 -2.21
C ARG A 87 -0.55 12.75 -0.87
N GLY A 88 0.66 12.21 -0.85
CA GLY A 88 1.46 12.15 0.35
C GLY A 88 2.93 11.89 0.08
N TYR A 89 3.68 11.88 1.17
CA TYR A 89 5.11 11.69 1.18
C TYR A 89 5.53 10.79 2.33
N GLU A 90 6.51 9.96 2.07
CA GLU A 90 7.21 9.15 3.06
C GLU A 90 8.59 9.75 3.29
N ILE A 91 8.90 10.04 4.54
CA ILE A 91 10.13 10.72 4.96
C ILE A 91 10.98 9.71 5.70
N PHE A 92 12.13 9.37 5.13
CA PHE A 92 13.07 8.44 5.73
C PHE A 92 14.05 9.20 6.63
N VAL A 93 14.25 8.69 7.82
CA VAL A 93 14.97 9.35 8.90
C VAL A 93 15.73 8.32 9.74
N PRO A 94 16.97 8.62 10.17
CA PRO A 94 17.65 7.79 11.18
C PRO A 94 16.81 7.68 12.46
N GLY A 95 16.83 6.52 13.10
CA GLY A 95 16.00 6.24 14.27
C GLY A 95 16.18 7.23 15.42
N GLU A 96 17.42 7.70 15.63
CA GLU A 96 17.75 8.72 16.61
C GLU A 96 17.08 10.07 16.37
N ASP A 97 16.77 10.41 15.12
CA ASP A 97 16.13 11.65 14.73
C ASP A 97 14.60 11.54 14.58
N ALA A 98 14.04 10.32 14.62
CA ALA A 98 12.63 10.08 14.31
C ALA A 98 11.68 10.83 15.25
N VAL A 99 11.99 10.87 16.55
CA VAL A 99 11.19 11.59 17.56
C VAL A 99 11.26 13.10 17.32
N ALA A 100 12.44 13.64 17.01
CA ALA A 100 12.61 15.06 16.72
C ALA A 100 11.80 15.46 15.47
N LEU A 101 11.89 14.69 14.40
CA LEU A 101 11.10 14.94 13.18
C LEU A 101 9.60 14.87 13.46
N TRP A 102 9.14 13.90 14.24
CA TRP A 102 7.72 13.83 14.63
C TRP A 102 7.28 15.09 15.36
N GLN A 103 8.07 15.58 16.31
CA GLN A 103 7.77 16.80 17.06
C GLN A 103 7.71 18.03 16.13
N GLU A 104 8.68 18.20 15.24
CA GLU A 104 8.69 19.28 14.25
C GLU A 104 7.45 19.24 13.35
N LEU A 105 7.05 18.06 12.88
CA LEU A 105 5.84 17.88 12.08
C LEU A 105 4.59 18.27 12.88
N MET A 106 4.47 17.83 14.12
CA MET A 106 3.28 18.11 14.94
C MET A 106 3.21 19.59 15.36
N GLU A 107 4.32 20.21 15.72
CA GLU A 107 4.37 21.62 16.12
C GLU A 107 4.04 22.56 14.96
N ASN A 108 4.57 22.29 13.78
CA ASN A 108 4.41 23.16 12.61
C ASN A 108 3.19 22.78 11.75
N GLY A 109 2.72 21.55 11.81
CA GLY A 109 1.65 21.04 10.94
C GLY A 109 0.24 21.40 11.38
N GLY A 110 0.03 21.74 12.65
CA GLY A 110 -1.30 22.07 13.18
C GLY A 110 -2.06 23.13 12.38
N PRO A 111 -1.45 24.28 12.03
CA PRO A 111 -2.08 25.30 11.18
C PRO A 111 -2.49 24.83 9.79
N HIS A 112 -1.87 23.75 9.30
CA HIS A 112 -2.18 23.11 8.01
C HIS A 112 -3.18 21.96 8.12
N GLY A 113 -3.68 21.69 9.34
CA GLY A 113 -4.61 20.61 9.61
C GLY A 113 -3.96 19.25 9.78
N LEU A 114 -2.64 19.20 10.02
CA LEU A 114 -1.95 17.94 10.30
C LEU A 114 -2.42 17.37 11.63
N MET A 115 -2.76 16.10 11.62
CA MET A 115 -3.17 15.34 12.82
C MET A 115 -2.53 13.94 12.77
N PRO A 116 -2.17 13.36 13.93
CA PRO A 116 -1.74 11.97 13.99
C PRO A 116 -2.92 11.05 13.63
N ILE A 117 -2.63 10.00 12.86
CA ILE A 117 -3.60 8.98 12.51
C ILE A 117 -3.25 7.68 13.23
N PHE A 118 -4.26 6.99 13.75
CA PHE A 118 -4.12 5.65 14.30
C PHE A 118 -4.19 4.59 13.20
N PHE A 119 -3.71 3.38 13.50
CA PHE A 119 -3.73 2.27 12.55
C PHE A 119 -5.13 1.98 12.00
N SER A 120 -6.17 2.03 12.84
CA SER A 120 -7.56 1.89 12.40
C SER A 120 -8.02 2.96 11.40
N GLY A 121 -7.47 4.17 11.49
CA GLY A 121 -7.71 5.20 10.48
C GLY A 121 -7.02 4.90 9.16
N LEU A 122 -5.80 4.35 9.21
CA LEU A 122 -5.09 3.89 8.02
C LEU A 122 -5.83 2.73 7.34
N GLU A 123 -6.35 1.75 8.12
CA GLU A 123 -7.18 0.67 7.60
C GLU A 123 -8.42 1.20 6.86
N MET A 124 -9.08 2.22 7.40
CA MET A 124 -10.23 2.82 6.73
C MET A 124 -9.86 3.46 5.39
N VAL A 125 -8.80 4.26 5.35
CA VAL A 125 -8.43 4.98 4.12
C VAL A 125 -7.89 4.06 3.03
N HIS A 126 -7.21 2.96 3.38
CA HIS A 126 -6.77 2.00 2.36
C HIS A 126 -7.95 1.26 1.71
N ILE A 127 -9.01 0.94 2.48
CA ILE A 127 -10.23 0.33 1.94
C ILE A 127 -10.99 1.33 1.05
N GLU A 128 -11.15 2.58 1.49
CA GLU A 128 -11.76 3.65 0.68
C GLU A 128 -11.04 3.84 -0.66
N SER A 129 -9.72 3.64 -0.68
CA SER A 129 -8.86 3.81 -1.85
C SER A 129 -8.70 2.53 -2.68
N GLY A 130 -9.22 1.40 -2.21
CA GLY A 130 -9.06 0.10 -2.87
C GLY A 130 -7.62 -0.42 -2.88
N LEU A 131 -6.80 0.02 -1.93
CA LEU A 131 -5.44 -0.48 -1.76
C LEU A 131 -5.46 -1.82 -1.03
N MET A 132 -4.73 -2.80 -1.54
CA MET A 132 -4.67 -4.11 -0.90
C MET A 132 -3.63 -4.16 0.21
N ALA A 133 -3.90 -4.94 1.27
CA ALA A 133 -2.94 -5.30 2.29
C ALA A 133 -2.50 -6.76 2.14
N TYR A 134 -1.18 -7.00 2.22
CA TYR A 134 -0.68 -8.36 2.29
C TYR A 134 -1.01 -8.99 3.65
N GLY A 135 -1.53 -10.19 3.62
CA GLY A 135 -2.06 -10.89 4.79
C GLY A 135 -3.58 -10.82 4.93
N ALA A 136 -4.23 -9.85 4.25
CA ALA A 136 -5.69 -9.71 4.20
C ALA A 136 -6.22 -9.92 2.78
N GLU A 137 -5.99 -8.98 1.86
CA GLU A 137 -6.44 -9.06 0.47
C GLU A 137 -5.53 -9.89 -0.42
N ALA A 138 -4.25 -10.01 -0.07
CA ALA A 138 -3.29 -10.83 -0.79
C ALA A 138 -2.52 -11.72 0.18
N THR A 139 -2.31 -12.96 -0.22
CA THR A 139 -1.50 -13.96 0.48
C THR A 139 -0.59 -14.65 -0.52
N GLU A 140 0.22 -15.60 -0.06
CA GLU A 140 1.04 -16.46 -0.95
C GLU A 140 0.20 -17.31 -1.92
N GLU A 141 -1.09 -17.48 -1.66
CA GLU A 141 -2.00 -18.22 -2.52
C GLU A 141 -2.53 -17.41 -3.71
N ASN A 142 -2.35 -16.08 -3.67
CA ASN A 142 -2.87 -15.19 -4.69
C ASN A 142 -1.80 -14.85 -5.73
N THR A 143 -2.25 -14.72 -6.96
CA THR A 143 -1.44 -14.15 -8.03
C THR A 143 -1.65 -12.64 -8.12
N PRO A 144 -0.67 -11.86 -8.64
CA PRO A 144 -0.87 -10.43 -8.89
C PRO A 144 -2.06 -10.12 -9.83
N TRP A 145 -2.44 -11.06 -10.67
CA TRP A 145 -3.60 -10.92 -11.57
C TRP A 145 -4.94 -10.94 -10.82
N GLU A 146 -5.01 -11.64 -9.68
CA GLU A 146 -6.20 -11.76 -8.84
C GLU A 146 -6.45 -10.53 -7.98
N VAL A 147 -5.37 -9.83 -7.61
CA VAL A 147 -5.42 -8.64 -6.74
C VAL A 147 -5.17 -7.33 -7.49
N ASP A 148 -5.37 -7.35 -8.82
CA ASP A 148 -5.23 -6.20 -9.73
C ASP A 148 -3.83 -5.53 -9.73
N PHE A 149 -2.77 -6.28 -9.36
CA PHE A 149 -1.37 -5.84 -9.41
C PHE A 149 -0.64 -6.21 -10.72
N GLY A 150 -1.37 -6.68 -11.72
CA GLY A 150 -0.80 -7.01 -13.04
C GLY A 150 -0.05 -5.85 -13.70
N TRP A 151 -0.40 -4.60 -13.39
CA TRP A 151 0.28 -3.40 -13.88
C TRP A 151 1.72 -3.28 -13.39
N ALA A 152 2.06 -3.84 -12.22
CA ALA A 152 3.40 -3.82 -11.64
C ALA A 152 4.35 -4.82 -12.31
N ILE A 153 3.81 -5.75 -13.12
CA ILE A 153 4.60 -6.77 -13.78
C ILE A 153 5.18 -6.22 -15.08
N SER A 154 6.51 -6.11 -15.14
CA SER A 154 7.17 -5.63 -16.35
C SER A 154 7.07 -6.64 -17.50
N ARG A 155 6.42 -6.23 -18.58
CA ARG A 155 6.36 -7.03 -19.82
C ARG A 155 7.60 -6.88 -20.68
N SER A 156 8.35 -5.79 -20.50
CA SER A 156 9.57 -5.50 -21.26
C SER A 156 10.83 -6.14 -20.69
N LYS A 157 10.82 -6.55 -19.42
CA LYS A 157 11.94 -7.27 -18.82
C LYS A 157 12.07 -8.66 -19.46
N ILE A 158 13.27 -8.97 -19.97
CA ILE A 158 13.54 -10.24 -20.68
C ILE A 158 13.40 -11.41 -19.69
N ASP A 159 13.93 -11.24 -18.46
CA ASP A 159 13.91 -12.27 -17.43
C ASP A 159 13.75 -11.67 -16.04
N PHE A 160 13.04 -12.38 -15.17
CA PHE A 160 12.94 -12.18 -13.72
C PHE A 160 12.36 -13.45 -13.08
N ARG A 161 12.56 -13.61 -11.78
CA ARG A 161 12.10 -14.79 -11.05
C ARG A 161 10.58 -14.98 -11.23
N GLY A 162 10.19 -16.19 -11.64
CA GLY A 162 8.79 -16.59 -11.79
C GLY A 162 8.08 -16.04 -13.02
N ARG A 163 8.81 -15.39 -13.95
CA ARG A 163 8.23 -14.76 -15.14
C ARG A 163 7.30 -15.70 -15.94
N GLU A 164 7.79 -16.88 -16.30
CA GLU A 164 7.01 -17.83 -17.10
C GLU A 164 5.77 -18.33 -16.36
N ALA A 165 5.93 -18.70 -15.07
CA ALA A 165 4.82 -19.15 -14.24
C ALA A 165 3.76 -18.06 -14.07
N LEU A 166 4.19 -16.82 -13.88
CA LEU A 166 3.32 -15.69 -13.71
C LEU A 166 2.46 -15.40 -14.95
N PHE A 167 3.10 -15.32 -16.13
CA PHE A 167 2.36 -15.10 -17.37
C PHE A 167 1.51 -16.30 -17.79
N ALA A 168 1.88 -17.51 -17.40
CA ALA A 168 1.04 -18.69 -17.62
C ALA A 168 -0.29 -18.68 -16.83
N LEU A 169 -0.36 -17.86 -15.77
CA LEU A 169 -1.56 -17.71 -14.93
C LEU A 169 -2.43 -16.51 -15.33
N GLU A 170 -1.96 -15.64 -16.22
CA GLU A 170 -2.74 -14.51 -16.73
C GLU A 170 -4.01 -15.01 -17.45
N GLY A 171 -5.15 -14.44 -17.06
CA GLY A 171 -6.46 -14.84 -17.59
C GLY A 171 -7.01 -16.14 -16.99
N LYS A 172 -6.35 -16.69 -15.96
CA LYS A 172 -6.79 -17.91 -15.25
C LYS A 172 -7.08 -17.63 -13.77
N GLU A 173 -7.40 -16.38 -13.46
CA GLU A 173 -7.69 -15.95 -12.10
C GLU A 173 -8.89 -16.73 -11.52
N LYS A 174 -8.74 -17.18 -10.29
CA LYS A 174 -9.80 -17.86 -9.54
C LYS A 174 -10.72 -16.86 -8.84
N VAL A 175 -10.16 -15.72 -8.45
CA VAL A 175 -10.87 -14.62 -7.79
C VAL A 175 -10.43 -13.29 -8.38
N LYS A 176 -11.18 -12.24 -8.09
CA LYS A 176 -10.81 -10.84 -8.33
C LYS A 176 -11.00 -10.03 -7.05
N LEU A 177 -10.04 -9.17 -6.75
CA LEU A 177 -10.19 -8.17 -5.69
C LEU A 177 -11.15 -7.07 -6.18
N ARG A 178 -12.18 -6.75 -5.37
CA ARG A 178 -13.16 -5.70 -5.66
C ARG A 178 -13.57 -4.96 -4.40
N GLY A 179 -14.15 -3.78 -4.56
CA GLY A 179 -14.82 -3.05 -3.49
C GLY A 179 -16.30 -3.44 -3.40
N LEU A 180 -16.81 -3.50 -2.19
CA LEU A 180 -18.21 -3.78 -1.88
C LEU A 180 -18.72 -2.82 -0.81
N VAL A 181 -19.98 -2.42 -0.89
CA VAL A 181 -20.70 -1.83 0.24
C VAL A 181 -21.22 -2.97 1.11
N ALA A 182 -20.59 -3.17 2.28
CA ALA A 182 -20.91 -4.27 3.20
C ALA A 182 -20.62 -3.89 4.65
N GLU A 183 -21.40 -4.38 5.59
CA GLU A 183 -21.35 -3.96 7.00
C GLU A 183 -20.50 -4.88 7.89
N HIS A 184 -20.14 -6.07 7.43
CA HIS A 184 -19.42 -7.07 8.23
C HIS A 184 -18.75 -8.14 7.38
N PHE A 185 -17.93 -8.97 7.99
CA PHE A 185 -17.39 -10.16 7.32
C PHE A 185 -18.52 -11.10 6.93
N ALA A 186 -18.52 -11.52 5.68
CA ALA A 186 -19.57 -12.38 5.12
C ALA A 186 -19.06 -13.23 3.97
N GLU A 187 -19.73 -14.35 3.74
CA GLU A 187 -19.69 -15.08 2.48
C GLU A 187 -20.62 -14.38 1.47
N LEU A 188 -20.18 -14.26 0.22
CA LEU A 188 -20.94 -13.63 -0.85
C LEU A 188 -21.64 -14.72 -1.68
N GLN A 189 -22.94 -14.54 -1.90
CA GLN A 189 -23.76 -15.47 -2.68
C GLN A 189 -24.52 -14.76 -3.79
N ILE A 190 -24.78 -15.47 -4.88
CA ILE A 190 -25.74 -15.10 -5.93
C ILE A 190 -26.63 -16.33 -6.15
N ASP A 191 -27.94 -16.16 -6.05
CA ASP A 191 -28.92 -17.24 -6.17
C ASP A 191 -28.65 -18.47 -5.26
N GLY A 192 -28.06 -18.19 -4.08
CA GLY A 192 -27.67 -19.21 -3.08
C GLY A 192 -26.34 -19.89 -3.33
N GLU A 193 -25.67 -19.62 -4.43
CA GLU A 193 -24.34 -20.15 -4.74
C GLU A 193 -23.25 -19.21 -4.25
N LYS A 194 -22.21 -19.76 -3.59
CA LYS A 194 -21.07 -19.00 -3.11
C LYS A 194 -20.26 -18.45 -4.28
N VAL A 195 -20.07 -17.13 -4.30
CA VAL A 195 -19.27 -16.42 -5.32
C VAL A 195 -18.05 -15.73 -4.75
N GLY A 196 -17.91 -15.63 -3.42
CA GLY A 196 -16.76 -14.96 -2.81
C GLY A 196 -16.89 -14.77 -1.31
N PHE A 197 -16.06 -13.88 -0.77
CA PHE A 197 -16.08 -13.51 0.64
C PHE A 197 -15.50 -12.10 0.87
N VAL A 198 -15.88 -11.50 2.00
CA VAL A 198 -15.35 -10.21 2.46
C VAL A 198 -13.99 -10.46 3.11
N THR A 199 -12.96 -9.73 2.66
CA THR A 199 -11.61 -9.77 3.24
C THR A 199 -11.49 -8.78 4.39
N THR A 200 -11.78 -7.49 4.14
CA THR A 200 -11.62 -6.43 5.14
C THR A 200 -12.78 -5.44 5.04
N PRO A 201 -13.68 -5.40 6.05
CA PRO A 201 -14.75 -4.41 6.14
C PRO A 201 -14.34 -3.21 6.99
N ALA A 202 -14.78 -2.00 6.64
CA ALA A 202 -14.68 -0.82 7.48
C ALA A 202 -15.87 0.12 7.28
N TYR A 203 -16.19 0.91 8.32
CA TYR A 203 -17.14 1.99 8.20
C TYR A 203 -16.45 3.30 7.82
N SER A 204 -16.75 3.79 6.63
CA SER A 204 -16.29 5.11 6.19
C SER A 204 -17.14 6.21 6.81
N LYS A 205 -16.54 6.99 7.70
CA LYS A 205 -17.20 8.17 8.26
C LYS A 205 -17.44 9.27 7.22
N ARG A 206 -16.56 9.35 6.21
CA ARG A 206 -16.67 10.32 5.11
C ARG A 206 -17.83 9.99 4.17
N MET A 207 -17.99 8.70 3.86
CA MET A 207 -19.03 8.20 2.97
C MET A 207 -20.34 7.88 3.69
N GLU A 208 -20.31 7.89 5.03
CA GLU A 208 -21.43 7.50 5.91
C GLU A 208 -22.00 6.11 5.59
N GLN A 209 -21.11 5.20 5.17
CA GLN A 209 -21.48 3.82 4.80
C GLN A 209 -20.36 2.84 5.10
N SER A 210 -20.75 1.60 5.32
CA SER A 210 -19.81 0.48 5.41
C SER A 210 -19.29 0.09 4.02
N GLN A 211 -17.99 -0.12 3.94
CA GLN A 211 -17.30 -0.57 2.73
C GLN A 211 -16.44 -1.78 3.05
N ALA A 212 -16.12 -2.56 2.05
CA ALA A 212 -15.25 -3.72 2.22
C ALA A 212 -14.43 -3.96 0.96
N LEU A 213 -13.27 -4.57 1.13
CA LEU A 213 -12.59 -5.28 0.07
C LEU A 213 -13.05 -6.74 0.08
N ILE A 214 -13.14 -7.34 -1.10
CA ILE A 214 -13.69 -8.69 -1.30
C ILE A 214 -12.87 -9.47 -2.31
N HIS A 215 -12.82 -10.78 -2.11
CA HIS A 215 -12.50 -11.72 -3.18
C HIS A 215 -13.79 -12.26 -3.78
N ILE A 216 -13.95 -12.13 -5.10
CA ILE A 216 -15.15 -12.58 -5.80
C ILE A 216 -14.78 -13.32 -7.08
N ALA A 217 -15.59 -14.30 -7.47
CA ALA A 217 -15.42 -15.04 -8.72
C ALA A 217 -15.37 -14.06 -9.92
N PRO A 218 -14.48 -14.27 -10.90
CA PRO A 218 -14.36 -13.38 -12.07
C PRO A 218 -15.67 -13.16 -12.83
N SER A 219 -16.51 -14.17 -12.92
CA SER A 219 -17.82 -14.10 -13.55
C SER A 219 -18.81 -13.15 -12.86
N ALA A 220 -18.61 -12.89 -11.56
CA ALA A 220 -19.44 -12.02 -10.72
C ALA A 220 -18.77 -10.68 -10.41
N ALA A 221 -17.54 -10.42 -10.88
CA ALA A 221 -16.73 -9.28 -10.52
C ALA A 221 -17.08 -7.97 -11.25
N GLY A 222 -18.16 -7.91 -11.99
CA GLY A 222 -18.59 -6.72 -12.73
C GLY A 222 -19.09 -5.61 -11.80
N PRO A 223 -18.82 -4.32 -12.12
CA PRO A 223 -19.38 -3.21 -11.36
C PRO A 223 -20.90 -3.24 -11.33
N GLY A 224 -21.48 -3.00 -10.14
CA GLY A 224 -22.94 -3.01 -9.95
C GLY A 224 -23.54 -4.40 -9.74
N THR A 225 -22.75 -5.46 -9.71
CA THR A 225 -23.22 -6.79 -9.34
C THR A 225 -23.79 -6.75 -7.91
N ARG A 226 -25.00 -7.28 -7.74
CA ARG A 226 -25.61 -7.44 -6.42
C ARG A 226 -25.29 -8.83 -5.88
N VAL A 227 -24.94 -8.89 -4.61
CA VAL A 227 -24.63 -10.12 -3.89
C VAL A 227 -25.43 -10.16 -2.59
N ASP A 228 -25.79 -11.34 -2.17
CA ASP A 228 -26.35 -11.61 -0.86
C ASP A 228 -25.22 -11.85 0.14
N LEU A 229 -25.35 -11.30 1.34
CA LEU A 229 -24.39 -11.48 2.43
C LEU A 229 -24.89 -12.59 3.36
N LYS A 230 -24.15 -13.68 3.43
CA LYS A 230 -24.37 -14.72 4.42
C LYS A 230 -23.38 -14.56 5.56
N GLY A 231 -23.83 -13.95 6.63
CA GLY A 231 -23.05 -13.81 7.86
C GLY A 231 -22.71 -15.16 8.49
N PRO A 232 -21.70 -15.19 9.39
CA PRO A 232 -21.43 -16.40 10.16
C PRO A 232 -22.67 -16.74 10.96
N THR A 233 -23.11 -18.00 10.87
CA THR A 233 -24.16 -18.53 11.77
C THR A 233 -23.59 -18.47 13.17
N ILE A 234 -24.08 -17.55 14.01
CA ILE A 234 -23.75 -17.54 15.45
C ILE A 234 -24.41 -18.79 16.02
N GLN A 235 -23.61 -19.80 16.35
CA GLN A 235 -24.05 -20.95 17.14
C GLN A 235 -23.98 -20.59 18.63
#